data_13332436486a43bef6cd26aef0880f7b
#
_entry.id   13332436486a43bef6cd26aef0880f7b
#
_cell.length_a   1.000
_cell.length_b   1.000
_cell.length_c   1.000
_cell.angle_alpha   90.00
_cell.angle_beta   90.00
_cell.angle_gamma   90.00
#
_symmetry.space_group_name_H-M   'P 1'
#
loop_
_entity.id
_entity.type
_entity.pdbx_description
1 polymer ?
#
loop_
_entity_poly.entity_id
_entity_poly.type
_entity_poly.pdbx_seq_one_letter_code
_entity_poly.pdbx_strand_id
1 'polypeptide(L)'
;MLDLFTKEIWKVGIDMKRFLGTLGFLTRIPVKTGGEFDEEFHKGMYYFPLVGFIIGIITYLVSLLVGIMFPSDALVIAIIAVFTEVFLTGALHLDGLGDTADAFFSNRDKDRMLEIMKDSRLGTNSLLAIMFTILIKIGVIVTFLNRGMSYMIAIMPMVSRLVVILLARKTESPRENGMGNVFIGKATMPMIIVGLVYTLILSAGFLYIINGMSVAGMYAPMGCICIGIVVAAIAMLLIKRSSNKKIGGITGDVLGCGIEVAEVVFILVVYFTAVLLF
;
A
#
# COMPACT_ATOMS: atom_id res chain seq x y z
N MET A 1 23.14 21.45 5.58
CA MET A 1 22.15 20.51 5.02
C MET A 1 22.28 19.10 5.61
N LEU A 2 23.49 18.51 5.69
CA LEU A 2 23.72 17.21 6.37
C LEU A 2 23.38 17.25 7.87
N ASP A 3 23.66 18.33 8.58
CA ASP A 3 23.43 18.47 10.02
C ASP A 3 21.92 18.55 10.41
N LEU A 4 21.08 19.08 9.53
CA LEU A 4 19.61 19.02 9.66
C LEU A 4 19.08 17.62 9.38
N PHE A 5 19.67 16.92 8.41
CA PHE A 5 19.32 15.55 8.06
C PHE A 5 19.64 14.57 9.18
N THR A 6 20.84 14.70 9.79
CA THR A 6 21.25 13.86 10.93
C THR A 6 20.43 14.14 12.18
N LYS A 7 20.12 15.40 12.52
CA LYS A 7 19.27 15.74 13.67
C LYS A 7 17.84 15.24 13.55
N GLU A 8 17.28 15.18 12.34
CA GLU A 8 15.93 14.61 12.12
C GLU A 8 15.93 13.08 12.18
N ILE A 9 16.97 12.42 11.66
CA ILE A 9 17.09 10.94 11.72
C ILE A 9 17.23 10.46 13.18
N TRP A 10 17.99 11.17 14.04
CA TRP A 10 18.17 10.78 15.45
C TRP A 10 16.95 11.11 16.34
N LYS A 11 16.03 11.96 15.88
CA LYS A 11 14.73 12.19 16.53
C LYS A 11 13.68 11.13 16.19
N VAL A 12 13.95 10.23 15.27
CA VAL A 12 13.12 9.05 14.97
C VAL A 12 13.41 7.93 15.98
N GLY A 13 13.37 8.26 17.27
CA GLY A 13 13.03 7.26 18.27
C GLY A 13 11.64 6.74 17.92
N ILE A 14 11.43 5.42 17.87
CA ILE A 14 10.12 4.84 17.58
C ILE A 14 9.14 5.43 18.57
N ASP A 15 8.35 6.42 18.11
CA ASP A 15 7.21 6.92 18.87
C ASP A 15 6.14 5.84 18.83
N MET A 16 6.17 4.98 19.83
CA MET A 16 5.29 3.82 19.94
C MET A 16 3.81 4.23 19.90
N LYS A 17 3.45 5.37 20.49
CA LYS A 17 2.07 5.87 20.47
C LYS A 17 1.65 6.21 19.03
N ARG A 18 2.52 6.89 18.29
CA ARG A 18 2.28 7.28 16.89
C ARG A 18 2.28 6.07 15.96
N PHE A 19 3.18 5.11 16.17
CA PHE A 19 3.18 3.84 15.43
C PHE A 19 1.88 3.07 15.63
N LEU A 20 1.46 2.88 16.89
CA LEU A 20 0.19 2.19 17.21
C LEU A 20 -1.01 2.94 16.64
N GLY A 21 -1.02 4.28 16.71
CA GLY A 21 -2.06 5.09 16.07
C GLY A 21 -2.13 4.87 14.56
N THR A 22 -0.97 4.82 13.90
CA THR A 22 -0.87 4.55 12.45
C THR A 22 -1.33 3.13 12.11
N LEU A 23 -0.96 2.15 12.93
CA LEU A 23 -1.42 0.75 12.78
C LEU A 23 -2.95 0.67 12.89
N GLY A 24 -3.55 1.30 13.93
CA GLY A 24 -5.01 1.32 14.09
C GLY A 24 -5.73 2.12 13.01
N PHE A 25 -5.09 3.14 12.42
CA PHE A 25 -5.66 3.91 11.32
C PHE A 25 -5.70 3.11 10.01
N LEU A 26 -4.63 2.38 9.69
CA LEU A 26 -4.50 1.64 8.42
C LEU A 26 -5.04 0.20 8.50
N THR A 27 -5.43 -0.27 9.69
CA THR A 27 -5.89 -1.64 9.91
C THR A 27 -7.06 -1.69 10.90
N ARG A 28 -7.71 -2.85 10.97
CA ARG A 28 -8.71 -3.18 12.01
C ARG A 28 -8.09 -3.86 13.23
N ILE A 29 -6.77 -3.92 13.32
CA ILE A 29 -6.07 -4.48 14.48
C ILE A 29 -6.38 -3.59 15.70
N PRO A 30 -6.95 -4.15 16.78
CA PRO A 30 -7.31 -3.35 17.94
C PRO A 30 -6.06 -2.87 18.68
N VAL A 31 -5.85 -1.58 18.74
CA VAL A 31 -4.73 -0.94 19.43
C VAL A 31 -5.23 0.11 20.42
N LYS A 32 -4.59 0.21 21.58
CA LYS A 32 -4.88 1.25 22.58
C LYS A 32 -3.93 2.44 22.37
N THR A 33 -4.47 3.58 21.95
CA THR A 33 -3.70 4.80 21.67
C THR A 33 -3.75 5.85 22.78
N GLY A 34 -4.44 5.58 23.87
CA GLY A 34 -4.55 6.49 25.02
C GLY A 34 -5.51 7.67 24.86
N GLY A 35 -6.25 7.76 23.74
CA GLY A 35 -7.36 8.71 23.54
C GLY A 35 -6.97 10.18 23.29
N GLU A 36 -5.71 10.57 23.42
CA GLU A 36 -5.28 11.94 23.14
C GLU A 36 -5.03 12.14 21.64
N PHE A 37 -5.52 13.25 21.11
CA PHE A 37 -5.27 13.66 19.74
C PHE A 37 -3.78 14.03 19.55
N ASP A 38 -3.11 13.43 18.56
CA ASP A 38 -1.74 13.78 18.18
C ASP A 38 -1.77 14.81 17.04
N GLU A 39 -1.46 16.06 17.33
CA GLU A 39 -1.39 17.14 16.33
C GLU A 39 -0.37 16.84 15.22
N GLU A 40 0.66 16.05 15.53
CA GLU A 40 1.67 15.63 14.57
C GLU A 40 1.42 14.23 13.98
N PHE A 41 0.18 13.74 14.03
CA PHE A 41 -0.17 12.40 13.55
C PHE A 41 0.26 12.15 12.09
N HIS A 42 0.40 13.19 11.27
CA HIS A 42 0.96 13.08 9.92
C HIS A 42 2.37 12.48 9.90
N LYS A 43 3.17 12.60 10.97
CA LYS A 43 4.48 11.95 11.08
C LYS A 43 4.36 10.42 11.16
N GLY A 44 3.16 9.89 11.37
CA GLY A 44 2.84 8.47 11.22
C GLY A 44 3.17 7.91 9.83
N MET A 45 3.27 8.76 8.79
CA MET A 45 3.72 8.33 7.46
C MET A 45 5.12 7.70 7.43
N TYR A 46 5.98 7.99 8.41
CA TYR A 46 7.23 7.24 8.58
C TYR A 46 6.99 5.74 8.81
N TYR A 47 5.86 5.37 9.41
CA TYR A 47 5.52 3.98 9.74
C TYR A 47 4.63 3.30 8.70
N PHE A 48 4.17 4.01 7.68
CA PHE A 48 3.27 3.45 6.65
C PHE A 48 3.81 2.15 6.04
N PRO A 49 5.07 2.10 5.52
CA PRO A 49 5.58 0.85 4.96
C PRO A 49 5.75 -0.25 6.03
N LEU A 50 6.08 0.11 7.29
CA LEU A 50 6.18 -0.88 8.38
C LEU A 50 4.82 -1.52 8.69
N VAL A 51 3.75 -0.71 8.73
CA VAL A 51 2.38 -1.24 8.86
C VAL A 51 2.02 -2.13 7.67
N GLY A 52 2.41 -1.72 6.45
CA GLY A 52 2.27 -2.55 5.26
C GLY A 52 3.00 -3.89 5.39
N PHE A 53 4.21 -3.90 5.94
CA PHE A 53 4.96 -5.14 6.18
C PHE A 53 4.28 -6.04 7.21
N ILE A 54 3.71 -5.47 8.28
CA ILE A 54 2.93 -6.24 9.27
C ILE A 54 1.71 -6.90 8.62
N ILE A 55 0.93 -6.15 7.83
CA ILE A 55 -0.19 -6.70 7.06
C ILE A 55 0.30 -7.84 6.17
N GLY A 56 1.38 -7.61 5.42
CA GLY A 56 1.95 -8.58 4.50
C GLY A 56 2.47 -9.83 5.20
N ILE A 57 3.17 -9.71 6.34
CA ILE A 57 3.64 -10.87 7.12
C ILE A 57 2.47 -11.69 7.66
N ILE A 58 1.42 -11.06 8.20
CA ILE A 58 0.24 -11.79 8.68
C ILE A 58 -0.41 -12.53 7.51
N THR A 59 -0.61 -11.88 6.37
CA THR A 59 -1.18 -12.48 5.16
C THR A 59 -0.33 -13.65 4.66
N TYR A 60 0.99 -13.48 4.64
CA TYR A 60 1.94 -14.53 4.25
C TYR A 60 1.89 -15.73 5.19
N LEU A 61 1.89 -15.52 6.51
CA LEU A 61 1.80 -16.59 7.50
C LEU A 61 0.47 -17.36 7.40
N VAL A 62 -0.64 -16.66 7.20
CA VAL A 62 -1.95 -17.29 6.94
C VAL A 62 -1.89 -18.13 5.66
N SER A 63 -1.27 -17.59 4.59
CA SER A 63 -1.09 -18.34 3.33
C SER A 63 -0.25 -19.61 3.50
N LEU A 64 0.81 -19.56 4.32
CA LEU A 64 1.60 -20.74 4.66
C LEU A 64 0.77 -21.77 5.42
N LEU A 65 0.01 -21.34 6.43
CA LEU A 65 -0.85 -22.21 7.22
C LEU A 65 -1.88 -22.93 6.35
N VAL A 66 -2.57 -22.16 5.46
CA VAL A 66 -3.53 -22.73 4.50
C VAL A 66 -2.82 -23.67 3.53
N GLY A 67 -1.60 -23.35 3.07
CA GLY A 67 -0.79 -24.20 2.21
C GLY A 67 -0.38 -25.53 2.84
N ILE A 68 -0.20 -25.59 4.17
CA ILE A 68 0.01 -26.84 4.89
C ILE A 68 -1.27 -27.71 4.87
N MET A 69 -2.45 -27.07 5.00
CA MET A 69 -3.73 -27.80 5.00
C MET A 69 -4.18 -28.22 3.59
N PHE A 70 -3.86 -27.42 2.56
CA PHE A 70 -4.29 -27.58 1.17
C PHE A 70 -3.09 -27.42 0.20
N PRO A 71 -2.10 -28.32 0.23
CA PRO A 71 -0.81 -28.10 -0.45
C PRO A 71 -0.89 -28.04 -1.99
N SER A 72 -1.98 -28.54 -2.59
CA SER A 72 -2.17 -28.54 -4.05
C SER A 72 -3.09 -27.45 -4.56
N ASP A 73 -3.61 -26.59 -3.67
CA ASP A 73 -4.70 -25.66 -3.96
C ASP A 73 -4.24 -24.20 -3.94
N ALA A 74 -3.33 -23.84 -4.87
CA ALA A 74 -2.83 -22.48 -4.98
C ALA A 74 -3.95 -21.41 -5.11
N LEU A 75 -5.08 -21.77 -5.73
CA LEU A 75 -6.22 -20.87 -5.87
C LEU A 75 -6.87 -20.58 -4.50
N VAL A 76 -7.11 -21.59 -3.69
CA VAL A 76 -7.69 -21.43 -2.35
C VAL A 76 -6.74 -20.60 -1.47
N ILE A 77 -5.45 -20.90 -1.52
CA ILE A 77 -4.43 -20.13 -0.77
C ILE A 77 -4.46 -18.65 -1.19
N ALA A 78 -4.50 -18.36 -2.50
CA ALA A 78 -4.53 -17.00 -3.01
C ALA A 78 -5.82 -16.24 -2.60
N ILE A 79 -6.98 -16.90 -2.66
CA ILE A 79 -8.26 -16.31 -2.22
C ILE A 79 -8.18 -15.94 -0.73
N ILE A 80 -7.70 -16.86 0.11
CA ILE A 80 -7.57 -16.61 1.56
C ILE A 80 -6.53 -15.52 1.84
N ALA A 81 -5.45 -15.44 1.07
CA ALA A 81 -4.48 -14.36 1.18
C ALA A 81 -5.12 -12.99 0.93
N VAL A 82 -5.81 -12.82 -0.20
CA VAL A 82 -6.50 -11.55 -0.53
C VAL A 82 -7.60 -11.24 0.49
N PHE A 83 -8.38 -12.24 0.89
CA PHE A 83 -9.38 -12.07 1.94
C PHE A 83 -8.77 -11.59 3.27
N THR A 84 -7.64 -12.18 3.68
CA THR A 84 -6.93 -11.80 4.91
C THR A 84 -6.50 -10.33 4.86
N GLU A 85 -5.93 -9.88 3.74
CA GLU A 85 -5.53 -8.49 3.56
C GLU A 85 -6.72 -7.52 3.63
N VAL A 86 -7.82 -7.84 2.93
CA VAL A 86 -9.06 -7.06 2.95
C VAL A 86 -9.65 -7.02 4.36
N PHE A 87 -9.66 -8.15 5.07
CA PHE A 87 -10.13 -8.22 6.44
C PHE A 87 -9.30 -7.38 7.40
N LEU A 88 -7.97 -7.46 7.31
CA LEU A 88 -7.05 -6.69 8.16
C LEU A 88 -7.19 -5.18 7.94
N THR A 89 -7.44 -4.73 6.71
CA THR A 89 -7.64 -3.30 6.38
C THR A 89 -9.09 -2.85 6.54
N GLY A 90 -10.02 -3.78 6.72
CA GLY A 90 -11.46 -3.51 6.78
C GLY A 90 -11.99 -2.91 5.48
N ALA A 91 -11.42 -3.30 4.35
CA ALA A 91 -11.74 -2.82 3.01
C ALA A 91 -11.58 -1.30 2.79
N LEU A 92 -10.96 -0.56 3.73
CA LEU A 92 -10.82 0.90 3.67
C LEU A 92 -10.23 1.40 2.34
N HIS A 93 -9.24 0.68 1.81
CA HIS A 93 -8.56 1.09 0.59
C HIS A 93 -9.36 0.70 -0.66
N LEU A 94 -10.04 -0.45 -0.65
CA LEU A 94 -10.95 -0.87 -1.72
C LEU A 94 -12.15 0.08 -1.84
N ASP A 95 -12.68 0.56 -0.72
CA ASP A 95 -13.72 1.60 -0.70
C ASP A 95 -13.23 2.86 -1.40
N GLY A 96 -12.07 3.38 -1.02
CA GLY A 96 -11.45 4.52 -1.68
C GLY A 96 -11.15 4.30 -3.18
N LEU A 97 -10.78 3.08 -3.59
CA LEU A 97 -10.65 2.70 -5.00
C LEU A 97 -11.99 2.81 -5.72
N GLY A 98 -13.03 2.27 -5.13
CA GLY A 98 -14.39 2.28 -5.68
C GLY A 98 -14.91 3.71 -5.85
N ASP A 99 -14.86 4.52 -4.81
CA ASP A 99 -15.31 5.91 -4.82
C ASP A 99 -14.56 6.75 -5.84
N THR A 100 -13.23 6.55 -5.92
CA THR A 100 -12.39 7.23 -6.91
C THR A 100 -12.75 6.80 -8.33
N ALA A 101 -13.01 5.52 -8.56
CA ALA A 101 -13.40 5.01 -9.87
C ALA A 101 -14.76 5.56 -10.32
N ASP A 102 -15.77 5.52 -9.44
CA ASP A 102 -17.09 6.07 -9.78
C ASP A 102 -17.03 7.57 -10.09
N ALA A 103 -16.27 8.33 -9.31
CA ALA A 103 -16.13 9.76 -9.55
C ALA A 103 -15.34 10.05 -10.83
N PHE A 104 -14.17 9.44 -11.02
CA PHE A 104 -13.26 9.80 -12.12
C PHE A 104 -13.72 9.32 -13.49
N PHE A 105 -14.54 8.26 -13.55
CA PHE A 105 -15.15 7.77 -14.80
C PHE A 105 -16.58 8.27 -15.02
N SER A 106 -17.11 9.13 -14.13
CA SER A 106 -18.45 9.73 -14.29
C SER A 106 -18.57 10.77 -15.40
N ASN A 107 -17.46 11.29 -15.91
CA ASN A 107 -17.42 12.43 -16.85
C ASN A 107 -18.19 13.68 -16.35
N ARG A 108 -18.19 13.92 -15.05
CA ARG A 108 -18.84 15.07 -14.41
C ARG A 108 -17.82 16.17 -14.10
N ASP A 109 -18.30 17.33 -13.69
CA ASP A 109 -17.48 18.42 -13.16
C ASP A 109 -16.90 18.06 -11.77
N LYS A 110 -15.99 18.93 -11.29
CA LYS A 110 -15.27 18.72 -10.02
C LYS A 110 -16.22 18.54 -8.84
N ASP A 111 -17.21 19.41 -8.72
CA ASP A 111 -18.08 19.44 -7.53
C ASP A 111 -18.93 18.17 -7.49
N ARG A 112 -19.46 17.78 -8.64
CA ARG A 112 -20.23 16.52 -8.76
C ARG A 112 -19.38 15.28 -8.54
N MET A 113 -18.10 15.28 -8.97
CA MET A 113 -17.18 14.17 -8.65
C MET A 113 -16.96 14.05 -7.14
N LEU A 114 -16.78 15.18 -6.44
CA LEU A 114 -16.62 15.19 -4.98
C LEU A 114 -17.90 14.76 -4.23
N GLU A 115 -19.08 15.02 -4.79
CA GLU A 115 -20.35 14.49 -4.26
C GLU A 115 -20.45 12.97 -4.45
N ILE A 116 -20.11 12.47 -5.67
CA ILE A 116 -20.11 11.02 -5.96
C ILE A 116 -19.20 10.27 -4.97
N MET A 117 -18.01 10.78 -4.67
CA MET A 117 -17.11 10.19 -3.67
C MET A 117 -17.66 10.17 -2.23
N LYS A 118 -18.73 10.89 -1.93
CA LYS A 118 -19.40 10.88 -0.61
C LYS A 118 -20.65 10.01 -0.60
N ASP A 119 -21.08 9.55 -1.76
CA ASP A 119 -22.27 8.72 -1.89
C ASP A 119 -21.93 7.26 -1.53
N SER A 120 -22.57 6.72 -0.52
CA SER A 120 -22.35 5.35 -0.07
C SER A 120 -22.89 4.25 -1.01
N ARG A 121 -23.52 4.65 -2.13
CA ARG A 121 -24.01 3.71 -3.14
C ARG A 121 -22.90 3.24 -4.06
N LEU A 122 -22.80 1.94 -4.24
CA LEU A 122 -21.86 1.32 -5.15
C LEU A 122 -22.29 1.52 -6.61
N GLY A 123 -21.47 2.22 -7.38
CA GLY A 123 -21.68 2.36 -8.83
C GLY A 123 -21.02 1.24 -9.64
N THR A 124 -21.31 1.21 -10.93
CA THR A 124 -20.77 0.18 -11.83
C THR A 124 -19.24 0.27 -11.97
N ASN A 125 -18.67 1.48 -12.03
CA ASN A 125 -17.23 1.66 -12.14
C ASN A 125 -16.51 1.20 -10.85
N SER A 126 -17.10 1.49 -9.69
CA SER A 126 -16.63 0.99 -8.39
C SER A 126 -16.61 -0.53 -8.36
N LEU A 127 -17.73 -1.17 -8.71
CA LEU A 127 -17.84 -2.64 -8.76
C LEU A 127 -16.76 -3.25 -9.66
N LEU A 128 -16.61 -2.72 -10.87
CA LEU A 128 -15.63 -3.24 -11.84
C LEU A 128 -14.18 -3.01 -11.35
N ALA A 129 -13.87 -1.83 -10.79
CA ALA A 129 -12.54 -1.53 -10.27
C ALA A 129 -12.15 -2.48 -9.13
N ILE A 130 -13.03 -2.67 -8.15
CA ILE A 130 -12.82 -3.58 -7.02
C ILE A 130 -12.70 -5.02 -7.51
N MET A 131 -13.62 -5.48 -8.36
CA MET A 131 -13.63 -6.84 -8.86
C MET A 131 -12.34 -7.17 -9.62
N PHE A 132 -11.92 -6.33 -10.56
CA PHE A 132 -10.69 -6.58 -11.32
C PHE A 132 -9.45 -6.50 -10.44
N THR A 133 -9.39 -5.60 -9.48
CA THR A 133 -8.30 -5.54 -8.50
C THR A 133 -8.16 -6.86 -7.75
N ILE A 134 -9.25 -7.38 -7.19
CA ILE A 134 -9.26 -8.66 -6.46
C ILE A 134 -8.87 -9.82 -7.39
N LEU A 135 -9.46 -9.91 -8.60
CA LEU A 135 -9.16 -10.98 -9.54
C LEU A 135 -7.69 -10.97 -10.00
N ILE A 136 -7.12 -9.79 -10.27
CA ILE A 136 -5.70 -9.66 -10.63
C ILE A 136 -4.82 -10.10 -9.47
N LYS A 137 -5.09 -9.63 -8.24
CA LYS A 137 -4.34 -10.05 -7.06
C LYS A 137 -4.36 -11.58 -6.91
N ILE A 138 -5.54 -12.20 -6.96
CA ILE A 138 -5.68 -13.67 -6.87
C ILE A 138 -4.88 -14.37 -7.98
N GLY A 139 -5.06 -13.97 -9.23
CA GLY A 139 -4.39 -14.61 -10.37
C GLY A 139 -2.86 -14.52 -10.29
N VAL A 140 -2.32 -13.36 -9.90
CA VAL A 140 -0.87 -13.18 -9.76
C VAL A 140 -0.33 -13.95 -8.56
N ILE A 141 -1.04 -13.94 -7.43
CA ILE A 141 -0.64 -14.70 -6.23
C ILE A 141 -0.61 -16.21 -6.52
N VAL A 142 -1.60 -16.76 -7.25
CA VAL A 142 -1.56 -18.16 -7.71
C VAL A 142 -0.25 -18.45 -8.46
N THR A 143 0.15 -17.55 -9.36
CA THR A 143 1.41 -17.71 -10.10
C THR A 143 2.62 -17.63 -9.20
N PHE A 144 2.63 -16.71 -8.23
CA PHE A 144 3.72 -16.60 -7.25
C PHE A 144 3.84 -17.87 -6.40
N LEU A 145 2.73 -18.44 -5.94
CA LEU A 145 2.73 -19.70 -5.20
C LEU A 145 3.32 -20.84 -6.03
N ASN A 146 2.89 -20.98 -7.28
CA ASN A 146 3.37 -22.04 -8.19
C ASN A 146 4.85 -21.88 -8.60
N ARG A 147 5.41 -20.67 -8.50
CA ARG A 147 6.81 -20.37 -8.82
C ARG A 147 7.73 -20.25 -7.60
N GLY A 148 7.24 -20.56 -6.40
CA GLY A 148 8.04 -20.41 -5.16
C GLY A 148 8.31 -18.96 -4.76
N MET A 149 7.49 -18.01 -5.25
CA MET A 149 7.61 -16.57 -4.99
C MET A 149 6.59 -16.07 -3.96
N SER A 150 6.07 -16.95 -3.10
CA SER A 150 5.05 -16.64 -2.08
C SER A 150 5.44 -15.47 -1.17
N TYR A 151 6.74 -15.22 -0.98
CA TYR A 151 7.28 -14.11 -0.20
C TYR A 151 6.85 -12.72 -0.73
N MET A 152 6.43 -12.62 -1.98
CA MET A 152 5.91 -11.36 -2.53
C MET A 152 4.59 -10.93 -1.89
N ILE A 153 3.82 -11.87 -1.30
CA ILE A 153 2.61 -11.58 -0.50
C ILE A 153 2.96 -10.68 0.69
N ALA A 154 4.13 -10.91 1.31
CA ALA A 154 4.58 -10.10 2.44
C ALA A 154 5.08 -8.71 2.03
N ILE A 155 5.67 -8.58 0.83
CA ILE A 155 6.34 -7.35 0.38
C ILE A 155 5.34 -6.38 -0.28
N MET A 156 4.32 -6.88 -0.97
CA MET A 156 3.33 -6.08 -1.72
C MET A 156 2.69 -4.96 -0.86
N PRO A 157 2.12 -5.23 0.32
CA PRO A 157 1.48 -4.19 1.13
C PRO A 157 2.48 -3.17 1.68
N MET A 158 3.74 -3.56 1.90
CA MET A 158 4.80 -2.65 2.34
C MET A 158 5.13 -1.63 1.25
N VAL A 159 5.29 -2.08 0.01
CA VAL A 159 5.63 -1.21 -1.13
C VAL A 159 4.50 -0.22 -1.43
N SER A 160 3.25 -0.66 -1.41
CA SER A 160 2.11 0.24 -1.66
C SER A 160 2.02 1.38 -0.64
N ARG A 161 2.24 1.07 0.65
CA ARG A 161 2.25 2.08 1.73
C ARG A 161 3.48 3.00 1.67
N LEU A 162 4.58 2.56 1.08
CA LEU A 162 5.72 3.43 0.78
C LEU A 162 5.35 4.46 -0.31
N VAL A 163 4.89 3.97 -1.46
CA VAL A 163 4.71 4.84 -2.63
C VAL A 163 3.51 5.78 -2.51
N VAL A 164 2.48 5.43 -1.72
CA VAL A 164 1.34 6.31 -1.49
C VAL A 164 1.73 7.63 -0.81
N ILE A 165 2.83 7.69 -0.07
CA ILE A 165 3.35 8.92 0.54
C ILE A 165 3.62 9.99 -0.54
N LEU A 166 3.94 9.58 -1.78
CA LEU A 166 4.11 10.48 -2.92
C LEU A 166 2.82 11.23 -3.29
N LEU A 167 1.64 10.57 -3.13
CA LEU A 167 0.35 11.23 -3.34
C LEU A 167 0.12 12.33 -2.32
N ALA A 168 0.44 12.07 -1.05
CA ALA A 168 0.22 13.01 0.05
C ALA A 168 1.19 14.19 0.06
N ARG A 169 2.26 14.17 -0.76
CA ARG A 169 3.31 15.19 -0.75
C ARG A 169 2.98 16.37 -1.65
N LYS A 170 3.13 17.63 -1.18
CA LYS A 170 2.96 18.86 -1.98
C LYS A 170 1.65 18.85 -2.78
N THR A 171 0.55 18.69 -2.10
CA THR A 171 -0.81 18.69 -2.65
C THR A 171 -1.75 19.25 -1.60
N GLU A 172 -2.97 19.56 -2.02
CA GLU A 172 -4.03 20.07 -1.16
C GLU A 172 -5.22 19.13 -1.18
N SER A 173 -6.05 19.21 -0.14
CA SER A 173 -7.34 18.51 -0.14
C SER A 173 -8.39 19.42 -0.76
N PRO A 174 -9.18 18.95 -1.73
CA PRO A 174 -10.33 19.70 -2.24
C PRO A 174 -11.52 19.70 -1.26
N ARG A 175 -11.40 18.99 -0.12
CA ARG A 175 -12.42 18.91 0.93
C ARG A 175 -11.89 19.58 2.21
N GLU A 176 -12.75 20.38 2.86
CA GLU A 176 -12.41 20.98 4.16
C GLU A 176 -12.25 19.91 5.24
N ASN A 177 -13.10 18.89 5.24
CA ASN A 177 -13.14 17.81 6.21
C ASN A 177 -12.95 16.45 5.55
N GLY A 178 -12.09 15.60 6.14
CA GLY A 178 -11.85 14.23 5.70
C GLY A 178 -10.73 13.58 6.50
N MET A 179 -10.84 12.27 6.76
CA MET A 179 -9.81 11.52 7.49
C MET A 179 -8.43 11.60 6.84
N GLY A 180 -8.37 11.65 5.50
CA GLY A 180 -7.11 11.78 4.76
C GLY A 180 -6.42 13.13 4.94
N ASN A 181 -7.14 14.20 5.34
CA ASN A 181 -6.59 15.55 5.48
C ASN A 181 -5.46 15.64 6.52
N VAL A 182 -5.40 14.68 7.44
CA VAL A 182 -4.30 14.58 8.39
C VAL A 182 -2.96 14.38 7.69
N PHE A 183 -2.93 13.72 6.54
CA PHE A 183 -1.70 13.37 5.80
C PHE A 183 -1.48 14.22 4.55
N ILE A 184 -2.56 14.69 3.89
CA ILE A 184 -2.51 15.41 2.62
C ILE A 184 -1.73 16.70 2.78
N GLY A 185 -0.76 16.93 1.89
CA GLY A 185 0.12 18.10 1.89
C GLY A 185 1.29 18.05 2.89
N LYS A 186 1.25 17.13 3.86
CA LYS A 186 2.19 17.08 4.98
C LYS A 186 3.33 16.06 4.79
N ALA A 187 3.29 15.25 3.74
CA ALA A 187 4.36 14.30 3.43
C ALA A 187 5.66 15.04 3.03
N THR A 188 6.78 14.60 3.60
CA THR A 188 8.11 15.17 3.38
C THR A 188 9.05 14.21 2.66
N MET A 189 10.15 14.71 2.07
CA MET A 189 11.16 13.84 1.45
C MET A 189 11.83 12.89 2.45
N PRO A 190 12.18 13.30 3.69
CA PRO A 190 12.70 12.38 4.69
C PRO A 190 11.79 11.17 4.95
N MET A 191 10.45 11.34 4.99
CA MET A 191 9.51 10.23 5.17
C MET A 191 9.63 9.20 4.04
N ILE A 192 9.76 9.66 2.79
CA ILE A 192 9.92 8.79 1.62
C ILE A 192 11.27 8.09 1.66
N ILE A 193 12.36 8.81 1.93
CA ILE A 193 13.72 8.26 1.92
C ILE A 193 13.88 7.23 3.05
N VAL A 194 13.49 7.58 4.27
CA VAL A 194 13.55 6.66 5.42
C VAL A 194 12.68 5.43 5.16
N GLY A 195 11.44 5.64 4.67
CA GLY A 195 10.55 4.55 4.29
C GLY A 195 11.16 3.64 3.22
N LEU A 196 11.82 4.20 2.19
CA LEU A 196 12.49 3.44 1.14
C LEU A 196 13.66 2.62 1.71
N VAL A 197 14.51 3.24 2.52
CA VAL A 197 15.68 2.56 3.10
C VAL A 197 15.27 1.34 3.90
N TYR A 198 14.34 1.48 4.84
CA TYR A 198 13.96 0.32 5.62
C TYR A 198 13.06 -0.67 4.84
N THR A 199 12.31 -0.23 3.82
CA THR A 199 11.61 -1.14 2.90
C THR A 199 12.62 -2.06 2.20
N LEU A 200 13.71 -1.52 1.70
CA LEU A 200 14.76 -2.32 1.07
C LEU A 200 15.48 -3.24 2.07
N ILE A 201 15.79 -2.75 3.28
CA ILE A 201 16.42 -3.55 4.34
C ILE A 201 15.50 -4.70 4.78
N LEU A 202 14.22 -4.43 5.03
CA LEU A 202 13.25 -5.45 5.45
C LEU A 202 13.01 -6.47 4.33
N SER A 203 12.91 -6.03 3.07
CA SER A 203 12.79 -6.94 1.92
C SER A 203 14.01 -7.84 1.80
N ALA A 204 15.22 -7.27 1.89
CA ALA A 204 16.47 -8.04 1.82
C ALA A 204 16.59 -9.03 2.99
N GLY A 205 16.32 -8.60 4.21
CA GLY A 205 16.35 -9.46 5.39
C GLY A 205 15.32 -10.59 5.30
N PHE A 206 14.12 -10.31 4.86
CA PHE A 206 13.07 -11.31 4.67
C PHE A 206 13.44 -12.33 3.59
N LEU A 207 13.93 -11.86 2.43
CA LEU A 207 14.42 -12.73 1.37
C LEU A 207 15.62 -13.60 1.81
N TYR A 208 16.54 -13.03 2.60
CA TYR A 208 17.67 -13.76 3.13
C TYR A 208 17.23 -14.94 4.00
N ILE A 209 16.23 -14.72 4.85
CA ILE A 209 15.67 -15.77 5.71
C ILE A 209 14.96 -16.84 4.87
N ILE A 210 14.11 -16.43 3.92
CA ILE A 210 13.31 -17.34 3.10
C ILE A 210 14.17 -18.18 2.15
N ASN A 211 15.27 -17.62 1.61
CA ASN A 211 16.20 -18.32 0.71
C ASN A 211 17.29 -19.12 1.47
N GLY A 212 17.03 -19.52 2.69
CA GLY A 212 17.97 -20.36 3.47
C GLY A 212 19.30 -19.68 3.73
N MET A 213 19.30 -18.35 3.94
CA MET A 213 20.50 -17.52 4.20
C MET A 213 21.45 -17.43 3.00
N SER A 214 20.94 -17.61 1.77
CA SER A 214 21.72 -17.45 0.54
C SER A 214 21.63 -16.02 0.00
N VAL A 215 22.77 -15.32 -0.05
CA VAL A 215 22.86 -13.98 -0.64
C VAL A 215 22.66 -14.03 -2.16
N ALA A 216 23.15 -15.06 -2.84
CA ALA A 216 23.02 -15.21 -4.29
C ALA A 216 21.53 -15.31 -4.71
N GLY A 217 20.70 -16.01 -3.94
CA GLY A 217 19.26 -16.14 -4.20
C GLY A 217 18.44 -14.86 -4.03
N MET A 218 19.06 -13.78 -3.52
CA MET A 218 18.35 -12.51 -3.27
C MET A 218 18.43 -11.53 -4.44
N TYR A 219 19.47 -11.61 -5.29
CA TYR A 219 19.75 -10.55 -6.28
C TYR A 219 18.59 -10.35 -7.26
N ALA A 220 18.08 -11.42 -7.84
CA ALA A 220 17.02 -11.33 -8.82
C ALA A 220 15.68 -10.89 -8.21
N PRO A 221 15.19 -11.46 -7.08
CA PRO A 221 14.00 -10.93 -6.39
C PRO A 221 14.14 -9.46 -6.00
N MET A 222 15.30 -9.04 -5.47
CA MET A 222 15.54 -7.63 -5.13
C MET A 222 15.49 -6.72 -6.35
N GLY A 223 16.04 -7.15 -7.50
CA GLY A 223 15.93 -6.44 -8.76
C GLY A 223 14.46 -6.23 -9.17
N CYS A 224 13.65 -7.28 -9.12
CA CYS A 224 12.21 -7.19 -9.41
C CYS A 224 11.48 -6.25 -8.44
N ILE A 225 11.81 -6.29 -7.15
CA ILE A 225 11.24 -5.40 -6.13
C ILE A 225 11.60 -3.93 -6.44
N CYS A 226 12.87 -3.64 -6.74
CA CYS A 226 13.31 -2.28 -7.06
C CYS A 226 12.59 -1.74 -8.31
N ILE A 227 12.47 -2.53 -9.38
CA ILE A 227 11.73 -2.16 -10.59
C ILE A 227 10.25 -1.91 -10.23
N GLY A 228 9.64 -2.82 -9.46
CA GLY A 228 8.26 -2.70 -8.99
C GLY A 228 8.02 -1.40 -8.20
N ILE A 229 8.92 -1.04 -7.27
CA ILE A 229 8.85 0.22 -6.51
C ILE A 229 8.87 1.42 -7.45
N VAL A 230 9.79 1.44 -8.43
CA VAL A 230 9.91 2.56 -9.38
C VAL A 230 8.64 2.71 -10.21
N VAL A 231 8.11 1.62 -10.77
CA VAL A 231 6.90 1.68 -11.60
C VAL A 231 5.68 2.04 -10.78
N ALA A 232 5.54 1.49 -9.56
CA ALA A 232 4.47 1.88 -8.65
C ALA A 232 4.56 3.37 -8.26
N ALA A 233 5.76 3.91 -8.03
CA ALA A 233 5.95 5.33 -7.76
C ALA A 233 5.55 6.20 -8.95
N ILE A 234 5.86 5.79 -10.19
CA ILE A 234 5.40 6.48 -11.41
C ILE A 234 3.87 6.46 -11.48
N ALA A 235 3.23 5.33 -11.20
CA ALA A 235 1.76 5.23 -11.14
C ALA A 235 1.16 6.22 -10.14
N MET A 236 1.77 6.38 -8.95
CA MET A 236 1.33 7.39 -7.98
C MET A 236 1.42 8.82 -8.52
N LEU A 237 2.48 9.15 -9.24
CA LEU A 237 2.62 10.48 -9.85
C LEU A 237 1.56 10.72 -10.93
N LEU A 238 1.20 9.70 -11.71
CA LEU A 238 0.14 9.78 -12.71
C LEU A 238 -1.25 9.95 -12.07
N ILE A 239 -1.55 9.19 -11.02
CA ILE A 239 -2.79 9.34 -10.24
C ILE A 239 -2.87 10.75 -9.67
N LYS A 240 -1.80 11.24 -9.06
CA LYS A 240 -1.71 12.58 -8.51
C LYS A 240 -2.02 13.66 -9.57
N ARG A 241 -1.38 13.55 -10.74
CA ARG A 241 -1.63 14.48 -11.85
C ARG A 241 -3.08 14.43 -12.31
N SER A 242 -3.66 13.24 -12.44
CA SER A 242 -5.06 13.06 -12.82
C SER A 242 -6.01 13.64 -11.79
N SER A 243 -5.79 13.36 -10.51
CA SER A 243 -6.61 13.86 -9.41
C SER A 243 -6.57 15.39 -9.30
N ASN A 244 -5.37 15.98 -9.36
CA ASN A 244 -5.23 17.43 -9.36
C ASN A 244 -5.99 18.09 -10.54
N LYS A 245 -5.97 17.46 -11.71
CA LYS A 245 -6.70 17.97 -12.90
C LYS A 245 -8.22 17.82 -12.74
N LYS A 246 -8.69 16.72 -12.18
CA LYS A 246 -10.13 16.38 -12.11
C LYS A 246 -10.83 17.05 -10.92
N ILE A 247 -10.23 17.00 -9.74
CA ILE A 247 -10.85 17.46 -8.49
C ILE A 247 -10.08 18.56 -7.77
N GLY A 248 -8.93 19.00 -8.32
CA GLY A 248 -8.13 20.09 -7.76
C GLY A 248 -7.27 19.70 -6.56
N GLY A 249 -7.03 18.40 -6.32
CA GLY A 249 -6.22 17.94 -5.18
C GLY A 249 -6.34 16.44 -4.96
N ILE A 250 -6.06 15.99 -3.73
CA ILE A 250 -6.13 14.60 -3.29
C ILE A 250 -7.15 14.47 -2.16
N THR A 251 -7.98 13.43 -2.16
CA THR A 251 -8.86 13.05 -1.04
C THR A 251 -8.32 11.80 -0.33
N GLY A 252 -8.91 11.45 0.81
CA GLY A 252 -8.64 10.18 1.48
C GLY A 252 -8.91 8.98 0.57
N ASP A 253 -9.98 9.05 -0.23
CA ASP A 253 -10.39 8.00 -1.18
C ASP A 253 -9.32 7.81 -2.26
N VAL A 254 -8.75 8.91 -2.78
CA VAL A 254 -7.64 8.85 -3.75
C VAL A 254 -6.38 8.26 -3.11
N LEU A 255 -6.12 8.48 -1.81
CA LEU A 255 -5.02 7.79 -1.11
C LEU A 255 -5.29 6.28 -1.02
N GLY A 256 -6.52 5.88 -0.66
CA GLY A 256 -6.93 4.47 -0.65
C GLY A 256 -6.82 3.82 -2.03
N CYS A 257 -7.34 4.49 -3.07
CA CYS A 257 -7.18 4.11 -4.47
C CYS A 257 -5.69 3.92 -4.83
N GLY A 258 -4.84 4.85 -4.42
CA GLY A 258 -3.40 4.78 -4.65
C GLY A 258 -2.76 3.53 -4.04
N ILE A 259 -3.16 3.13 -2.84
CA ILE A 259 -2.66 1.91 -2.20
C ILE A 259 -3.03 0.68 -3.04
N GLU A 260 -4.29 0.52 -3.43
CA GLU A 260 -4.76 -0.64 -4.21
C GLU A 260 -4.10 -0.69 -5.60
N VAL A 261 -4.04 0.46 -6.30
CA VAL A 261 -3.37 0.53 -7.60
C VAL A 261 -1.88 0.25 -7.47
N ALA A 262 -1.21 0.73 -6.42
CA ALA A 262 0.21 0.45 -6.21
C ALA A 262 0.47 -1.05 -5.99
N GLU A 263 -0.39 -1.75 -5.26
CA GLU A 263 -0.29 -3.20 -5.07
C GLU A 263 -0.43 -3.95 -6.38
N VAL A 264 -1.49 -3.65 -7.15
CA VAL A 264 -1.71 -4.28 -8.45
C VAL A 264 -0.54 -4.01 -9.41
N VAL A 265 -0.10 -2.75 -9.52
CA VAL A 265 1.03 -2.39 -10.39
C VAL A 265 2.30 -3.11 -9.95
N PHE A 266 2.60 -3.11 -8.65
CA PHE A 266 3.78 -3.78 -8.11
C PHE A 266 3.81 -5.27 -8.44
N ILE A 267 2.73 -6.01 -8.12
CA ILE A 267 2.70 -7.45 -8.37
C ILE A 267 2.72 -7.81 -9.85
N LEU A 268 2.06 -7.01 -10.72
CA LEU A 268 2.12 -7.20 -12.17
C LEU A 268 3.52 -6.96 -12.71
N VAL A 269 4.21 -5.91 -12.26
CA VAL A 269 5.60 -5.64 -12.67
C VAL A 269 6.53 -6.76 -12.21
N VAL A 270 6.41 -7.21 -10.97
CA VAL A 270 7.19 -8.35 -10.46
C VAL A 270 6.88 -9.61 -11.25
N TYR A 271 5.61 -9.88 -11.57
CA TYR A 271 5.21 -11.02 -12.39
C TYR A 271 5.89 -10.98 -13.78
N PHE A 272 5.75 -9.86 -14.51
CA PHE A 272 6.33 -9.75 -15.85
C PHE A 272 7.86 -9.79 -15.83
N THR A 273 8.50 -9.12 -14.87
CA THR A 273 9.97 -9.16 -14.74
C THR A 273 10.48 -10.56 -14.38
N ALA A 274 9.78 -11.27 -13.49
CA ALA A 274 10.13 -12.64 -13.15
C ALA A 274 9.92 -13.60 -14.33
N VAL A 275 8.86 -13.44 -15.13
CA VAL A 275 8.63 -14.28 -16.34
C VAL A 275 9.69 -14.02 -17.40
N LEU A 276 10.21 -12.80 -17.52
CA LEU A 276 11.22 -12.46 -18.52
C LEU A 276 12.64 -12.85 -18.11
N LEU A 277 12.91 -12.98 -16.81
CA LEU A 277 14.25 -13.22 -16.27
C LEU A 277 14.50 -14.68 -15.86
N PHE A 278 13.42 -15.46 -15.66
CA PHE A 278 13.42 -16.85 -15.17
C PHE A 278 12.42 -17.72 -15.92
#